data_e69d763d972955bb6527f4248c2814b9
#
_entry.id   e69d763d972955bb6527f4248c2814b9
#
_cell.length_a   1.000
_cell.length_b   1.000
_cell.length_c   1.000
_cell.angle_alpha   90.00
_cell.angle_beta   90.00
_cell.angle_gamma   90.00
#
_symmetry.space_group_name_H-M   'P 1'
#
loop_
_entity.id
_entity.type
_entity.pdbx_description
1 polymer ?
#
loop_
_entity_poly.entity_id
_entity_poly.type
_entity_poly.pdbx_seq_one_letter_code
_entity_poly.pdbx_strand_id
1 'polypeptide(L)'
;MFIKAMKTDITKKIFIRLILFIVFFSVTVSHVTHAEEKQTIKAIYIPLADHYAGIVAYEKYRNQMQKADYVIERMKSWPLLRAYFMSGEADLAYIICPMAMDMFDKKPNFRWVSLLHRDGNALAINDLLNVDVKLPREHIKRKPDEKVANAFTKAKEQLGRPGECGVPSLLATHTVVLYKYLKDHGKGLNLGHGKDKDVIAVEVAPAKSPSFIKRQNSRGTPASFEQSLPWADVVETQGFGHVAWYSKDVMPWPNGHVECIIIATDECIKSKREALKEVIYYIHKSGMDIEAARRGSHSDMIAITNMISKHIPEHNQDAIIQSLRTDLNVINYKNMNVDKAGLKQIMDYAVEGGILKSPINIDIFADESFSTEITFQEMKEDTLDYMEIANTMTGSTREKLKNHIHMLERYAAHPTIVSAVRVQNAKGISLDDIKIIDKEWIVGMRNKLATKLQNNSAGTYLRNGVVLKNHVCTEAFLCDKRGAVVGEYPKTSHYWQGDEAKFTECYNMGDGKVFIDQLYFDESTQAYSVQISVPVKDNEETIGVLVLGIRNII
;
A
#
# COMPACT_ATOMS: atom_id res chain seq x y z
N MET A 1 -32.74 84.45 30.14
CA MET A 1 -33.53 83.31 29.83
C MET A 1 -32.85 82.40 28.77
N PHE A 2 -31.96 82.87 27.93
CA PHE A 2 -31.28 82.12 26.86
C PHE A 2 -30.13 81.19 27.34
N ILE A 3 -29.47 81.44 28.42
CA ILE A 3 -28.32 80.66 28.91
C ILE A 3 -28.75 79.36 29.61
N LYS A 4 -29.97 79.27 30.13
CA LYS A 4 -30.50 78.05 30.77
C LYS A 4 -30.98 77.01 29.78
N ALA A 5 -31.42 77.41 28.59
CA ALA A 5 -31.87 76.50 27.52
C ALA A 5 -30.69 75.82 26.79
N MET A 6 -29.58 76.52 26.62
CA MET A 6 -28.37 75.97 25.99
C MET A 6 -27.63 74.90 26.84
N LYS A 7 -27.66 75.01 28.19
CA LYS A 7 -27.06 74.03 29.08
C LYS A 7 -27.83 72.69 29.11
N THR A 8 -29.15 72.72 28.96
CA THR A 8 -30.00 71.52 28.95
C THR A 8 -29.89 70.73 27.63
N ASP A 9 -29.59 71.40 26.53
CA ASP A 9 -29.42 70.71 25.24
C ASP A 9 -28.05 70.02 25.10
N ILE A 10 -27.00 70.62 25.62
CA ILE A 10 -25.64 70.05 25.64
C ILE A 10 -25.57 68.82 26.56
N THR A 11 -26.20 68.86 27.73
CA THR A 11 -26.22 67.71 28.65
C THR A 11 -27.04 66.54 28.10
N LYS A 12 -28.18 66.81 27.40
CA LYS A 12 -28.94 65.76 26.70
C LYS A 12 -28.17 65.12 25.55
N LYS A 13 -27.45 65.92 24.76
CA LYS A 13 -26.64 65.40 23.64
C LYS A 13 -25.43 64.59 24.14
N ILE A 14 -24.82 64.95 25.24
CA ILE A 14 -23.74 64.19 25.88
C ILE A 14 -24.27 62.88 26.48
N PHE A 15 -25.44 62.91 27.14
CA PHE A 15 -26.04 61.75 27.74
C PHE A 15 -26.52 60.72 26.68
N ILE A 16 -27.07 61.19 25.58
CA ILE A 16 -27.47 60.32 24.43
C ILE A 16 -26.24 59.74 23.75
N ARG A 17 -25.14 60.48 23.59
CA ARG A 17 -23.89 59.97 23.05
C ARG A 17 -23.20 58.95 23.99
N LEU A 18 -23.30 59.11 25.28
CA LEU A 18 -22.78 58.18 26.27
C LEU A 18 -23.58 56.87 26.30
N ILE A 19 -24.91 56.95 26.20
CA ILE A 19 -25.78 55.77 26.09
C ILE A 19 -25.54 55.03 24.77
N LEU A 20 -25.40 55.74 23.65
CA LEU A 20 -25.06 55.13 22.37
C LEU A 20 -23.68 54.47 22.38
N PHE A 21 -22.68 55.04 23.09
CA PHE A 21 -21.37 54.45 23.23
C PHE A 21 -21.37 53.20 24.11
N ILE A 22 -22.16 53.18 25.19
CA ILE A 22 -22.33 52.04 26.08
C ILE A 22 -23.09 50.92 25.37
N VAL A 23 -24.13 51.22 24.57
CA VAL A 23 -24.87 50.22 23.77
C VAL A 23 -23.99 49.68 22.64
N PHE A 24 -23.16 50.49 21.98
CA PHE A 24 -22.21 50.04 20.97
C PHE A 24 -21.10 49.19 21.54
N PHE A 25 -20.62 49.48 22.76
CA PHE A 25 -19.59 48.67 23.44
C PHE A 25 -20.16 47.36 24.02
N SER A 26 -21.46 47.32 24.39
CA SER A 26 -22.13 46.09 24.86
C SER A 26 -22.44 45.12 23.72
N VAL A 27 -22.60 45.60 22.48
CA VAL A 27 -22.89 44.74 21.29
C VAL A 27 -21.55 44.17 20.72
N THR A 28 -20.42 44.80 20.98
CA THR A 28 -19.10 44.29 20.50
C THR A 28 -18.44 43.31 21.46
N VAL A 29 -18.96 43.04 22.65
CA VAL A 29 -18.36 42.14 23.67
C VAL A 29 -19.02 40.74 23.66
N SER A 30 -19.99 40.45 22.77
CA SER A 30 -20.73 39.20 22.82
C SER A 30 -20.42 38.21 21.66
N HIS A 31 -19.22 38.23 21.10
CA HIS A 31 -18.74 37.12 20.30
C HIS A 31 -17.31 36.74 20.76
N VAL A 32 -17.17 36.45 22.04
CA VAL A 32 -16.18 35.46 22.43
C VAL A 32 -16.75 34.12 21.95
N THR A 33 -16.43 33.75 20.76
CA THR A 33 -16.56 32.36 20.36
C THR A 33 -15.68 31.58 21.34
N HIS A 34 -16.29 30.96 22.36
CA HIS A 34 -15.64 29.87 23.03
C HIS A 34 -15.24 28.89 21.94
N ALA A 35 -13.98 28.82 21.58
CA ALA A 35 -13.45 27.70 20.85
C ALA A 35 -13.85 26.48 21.68
N GLU A 36 -14.74 25.66 21.15
CA GLU A 36 -15.17 24.44 21.82
C GLU A 36 -13.91 23.65 22.14
N GLU A 37 -13.70 23.31 23.41
CA GLU A 37 -12.49 22.62 23.85
C GLU A 37 -12.43 21.25 23.13
N LYS A 38 -11.30 20.97 22.48
CA LYS A 38 -11.13 19.71 21.77
C LYS A 38 -11.28 18.52 22.71
N GLN A 39 -12.03 17.55 22.28
CA GLN A 39 -12.21 16.30 23.03
C GLN A 39 -11.11 15.30 22.66
N THR A 40 -10.41 14.76 23.66
CA THR A 40 -9.41 13.72 23.42
C THR A 40 -10.06 12.46 22.91
N ILE A 41 -9.60 11.97 21.76
CA ILE A 41 -9.94 10.66 21.17
C ILE A 41 -8.67 9.82 21.18
N LYS A 42 -8.64 8.82 22.05
CA LYS A 42 -7.49 7.93 22.21
C LYS A 42 -7.73 6.62 21.46
N ALA A 43 -6.91 6.34 20.44
CA ALA A 43 -6.92 5.11 19.67
C ALA A 43 -5.70 4.24 20.01
N ILE A 44 -5.90 2.93 20.07
CA ILE A 44 -4.83 1.96 20.28
C ILE A 44 -4.64 1.06 19.07
N TYR A 45 -3.37 0.72 18.76
CA TYR A 45 -3.02 0.00 17.55
C TYR A 45 -1.86 -1.01 17.74
N ILE A 46 -1.74 -1.96 16.81
CA ILE A 46 -0.61 -2.90 16.67
C ILE A 46 0.26 -2.44 15.48
N PRO A 47 1.58 -2.69 15.47
CA PRO A 47 2.49 -2.30 14.36
C PRO A 47 2.27 -3.19 13.13
N LEU A 48 1.36 -2.78 12.24
CA LEU A 48 0.93 -3.48 11.03
C LEU A 48 0.65 -2.49 9.91
N ALA A 49 0.73 -2.92 8.66
CA ALA A 49 0.28 -2.14 7.50
C ALA A 49 -1.22 -1.81 7.60
N ASP A 50 -1.99 -2.69 8.20
CA ASP A 50 -3.41 -2.55 8.49
C ASP A 50 -3.77 -1.22 9.18
N HIS A 51 -2.83 -0.66 9.96
CA HIS A 51 -3.05 0.53 10.78
C HIS A 51 -2.42 1.81 10.22
N TYR A 52 -1.84 1.75 9.00
CA TYR A 52 -1.17 2.90 8.40
C TYR A 52 -2.08 4.11 8.23
N ALA A 53 -3.35 3.93 7.83
CA ALA A 53 -4.27 5.05 7.67
C ALA A 53 -4.48 5.82 8.98
N GLY A 54 -4.60 5.13 10.12
CA GLY A 54 -4.71 5.76 11.43
C GLY A 54 -3.43 6.51 11.86
N ILE A 55 -2.25 5.94 11.55
CA ILE A 55 -0.95 6.55 11.84
C ILE A 55 -0.74 7.81 10.98
N VAL A 56 -1.03 7.72 9.68
CA VAL A 56 -0.91 8.87 8.76
C VAL A 56 -1.91 9.97 9.14
N ALA A 57 -3.13 9.62 9.59
CA ALA A 57 -4.09 10.60 10.10
C ALA A 57 -3.52 11.37 11.30
N TYR A 58 -2.90 10.67 12.24
CA TYR A 58 -2.25 11.29 13.39
C TYR A 58 -1.10 12.21 12.97
N GLU A 59 -0.16 11.73 12.13
CA GLU A 59 1.00 12.52 11.73
C GLU A 59 0.64 13.75 10.90
N LYS A 60 -0.27 13.58 9.94
CA LYS A 60 -0.59 14.61 8.94
C LYS A 60 -1.68 15.58 9.38
N TYR A 61 -2.67 15.09 10.14
CA TYR A 61 -3.93 15.82 10.31
C TYR A 61 -4.29 16.18 11.76
N ARG A 62 -3.66 15.59 12.81
CA ARG A 62 -4.05 15.88 14.20
C ARG A 62 -4.09 17.38 14.56
N ASN A 63 -3.16 18.17 14.01
CA ASN A 63 -3.10 19.62 14.27
C ASN A 63 -4.17 20.40 13.48
N GLN A 64 -4.80 19.80 12.48
CA GLN A 64 -5.86 20.42 11.67
C GLN A 64 -7.25 20.11 12.22
N MET A 65 -7.39 19.09 13.06
CA MET A 65 -8.65 18.73 13.70
C MET A 65 -9.12 19.88 14.60
N GLN A 66 -10.41 20.20 14.54
CA GLN A 66 -11.00 21.30 15.28
C GLN A 66 -11.73 20.82 16.54
N LYS A 67 -12.28 19.61 16.51
CA LYS A 67 -13.09 19.02 17.59
C LYS A 67 -12.35 17.95 18.36
N ALA A 68 -11.41 17.25 17.71
CA ALA A 68 -10.65 16.17 18.30
C ALA A 68 -9.22 16.58 18.68
N ASP A 69 -8.77 16.18 19.87
CA ASP A 69 -7.37 15.98 20.21
C ASP A 69 -7.06 14.49 20.03
N TYR A 70 -6.57 14.14 18.82
CA TYR A 70 -6.38 12.76 18.41
C TYR A 70 -5.05 12.22 18.90
N VAL A 71 -5.09 11.15 19.70
CA VAL A 71 -3.92 10.49 20.31
C VAL A 71 -3.89 9.01 19.91
N ILE A 72 -2.71 8.50 19.57
CA ILE A 72 -2.53 7.08 19.27
C ILE A 72 -1.54 6.42 20.22
N GLU A 73 -1.82 5.19 20.65
CA GLU A 73 -0.93 4.43 21.52
C GLU A 73 -0.68 3.03 20.95
N ARG A 74 0.61 2.67 20.86
CA ARG A 74 1.05 1.38 20.33
C ARG A 74 0.94 0.28 21.37
N MET A 75 0.26 -0.81 21.03
CA MET A 75 0.17 -2.02 21.84
C MET A 75 1.16 -3.09 21.35
N LYS A 76 1.65 -3.92 22.28
CA LYS A 76 2.66 -4.96 21.99
C LYS A 76 2.06 -6.27 21.50
N SER A 77 0.78 -6.50 21.72
CA SER A 77 0.10 -7.76 21.36
C SER A 77 -1.42 -7.59 21.33
N TRP A 78 -2.10 -8.46 20.61
CA TRP A 78 -3.56 -8.50 20.54
C TRP A 78 -4.25 -8.73 21.89
N PRO A 79 -3.79 -9.65 22.77
CA PRO A 79 -4.35 -9.79 24.11
C PRO A 79 -4.25 -8.50 24.95
N LEU A 80 -3.13 -7.77 24.84
CA LEU A 80 -2.96 -6.50 25.56
C LEU A 80 -3.89 -5.41 25.00
N LEU A 81 -4.01 -5.28 23.67
CA LEU A 81 -4.93 -4.35 23.03
C LEU A 81 -6.37 -4.62 23.47
N ARG A 82 -6.79 -5.89 23.43
CA ARG A 82 -8.11 -6.33 23.88
C ARG A 82 -8.36 -5.94 25.35
N ALA A 83 -7.43 -6.26 26.25
CA ALA A 83 -7.58 -5.98 27.68
C ALA A 83 -7.68 -4.46 27.93
N TYR A 84 -6.83 -3.68 27.27
CA TYR A 84 -6.76 -2.23 27.42
C TYR A 84 -8.04 -1.54 26.92
N PHE A 85 -8.57 -1.97 25.75
CA PHE A 85 -9.84 -1.47 25.24
C PHE A 85 -11.02 -1.84 26.14
N MET A 86 -11.09 -3.12 26.59
CA MET A 86 -12.20 -3.60 27.41
C MET A 86 -12.21 -3.01 28.84
N SER A 87 -11.08 -2.48 29.31
CA SER A 87 -11.00 -1.73 30.59
C SER A 87 -11.50 -0.29 30.48
N GLY A 88 -11.71 0.24 29.25
CA GLY A 88 -12.13 1.63 29.02
C GLY A 88 -10.97 2.64 28.99
N GLU A 89 -9.73 2.18 28.91
CA GLU A 89 -8.52 3.02 28.84
C GLU A 89 -8.29 3.65 27.47
N ALA A 90 -9.08 3.27 26.45
CA ALA A 90 -9.06 3.82 25.11
C ALA A 90 -10.47 4.02 24.56
N ASP A 91 -10.67 5.05 23.78
CA ASP A 91 -11.91 5.35 23.06
C ASP A 91 -12.11 4.46 21.84
N LEU A 92 -11.00 4.22 21.10
CA LEU A 92 -10.96 3.45 19.87
C LEU A 92 -9.94 2.31 19.95
N ALA A 93 -10.25 1.21 19.28
CA ALA A 93 -9.27 0.18 18.99
C ALA A 93 -9.26 -0.16 17.49
N TYR A 94 -8.06 -0.30 16.93
CA TYR A 94 -7.81 -0.84 15.60
C TYR A 94 -7.61 -2.35 15.76
N ILE A 95 -8.55 -3.14 15.28
CA ILE A 95 -8.65 -4.54 15.69
C ILE A 95 -9.07 -5.45 14.55
N ILE A 96 -8.55 -6.69 14.57
CA ILE A 96 -8.97 -7.77 13.69
C ILE A 96 -10.43 -8.14 13.95
N CYS A 97 -11.23 -8.26 12.90
CA CYS A 97 -12.69 -8.36 13.03
C CYS A 97 -13.19 -9.62 13.79
N PRO A 98 -12.62 -10.83 13.68
CA PRO A 98 -13.09 -11.97 14.49
C PRO A 98 -12.89 -11.77 16.01
N MET A 99 -11.78 -11.12 16.40
CA MET A 99 -11.55 -10.80 17.81
C MET A 99 -12.56 -9.78 18.32
N ALA A 100 -12.89 -8.76 17.53
CA ALA A 100 -13.92 -7.78 17.88
C ALA A 100 -15.30 -8.44 18.02
N MET A 101 -15.65 -9.38 17.15
CA MET A 101 -16.89 -10.14 17.23
C MET A 101 -16.96 -11.01 18.50
N ASP A 102 -15.88 -11.72 18.88
CA ASP A 102 -15.80 -12.48 20.13
C ASP A 102 -15.90 -11.59 21.39
N MET A 103 -15.34 -10.39 21.31
CA MET A 103 -15.47 -9.40 22.39
C MET A 103 -16.89 -8.87 22.51
N PHE A 104 -17.53 -8.57 21.38
CA PHE A 104 -18.89 -8.05 21.33
C PHE A 104 -19.92 -9.06 21.85
N ASP A 105 -19.79 -10.32 21.48
CA ASP A 105 -20.62 -11.41 21.99
C ASP A 105 -20.59 -11.48 23.53
N LYS A 106 -19.43 -11.24 24.14
CA LYS A 106 -19.24 -11.29 25.60
C LYS A 106 -19.68 -10.02 26.32
N LYS A 107 -19.49 -8.84 25.72
CA LYS A 107 -19.79 -7.54 26.31
C LYS A 107 -20.07 -6.49 25.22
N PRO A 108 -21.33 -6.30 24.80
CA PRO A 108 -21.72 -5.45 23.68
C PRO A 108 -21.80 -3.96 24.05
N ASN A 109 -20.71 -3.38 24.57
CA ASN A 109 -20.60 -1.99 25.01
C ASN A 109 -19.74 -1.12 24.10
N PHE A 110 -19.62 -1.49 22.83
CA PHE A 110 -18.91 -0.76 21.77
C PHE A 110 -19.53 -1.08 20.42
N ARG A 111 -19.20 -0.31 19.39
CA ARG A 111 -19.68 -0.50 18.02
C ARG A 111 -18.53 -0.50 17.02
N TRP A 112 -18.72 -1.20 15.92
CA TRP A 112 -17.92 -1.10 14.72
C TRP A 112 -18.34 0.14 13.94
N VAL A 113 -17.44 1.10 13.77
CA VAL A 113 -17.73 2.42 13.20
C VAL A 113 -17.07 2.67 11.84
N SER A 114 -16.03 1.90 11.48
CA SER A 114 -15.32 2.02 10.21
C SER A 114 -14.44 0.80 9.93
N LEU A 115 -14.06 0.59 8.67
CA LEU A 115 -12.88 -0.19 8.31
C LEU A 115 -11.63 0.66 8.50
N LEU A 116 -10.47 -0.01 8.54
CA LEU A 116 -9.17 0.63 8.55
C LEU A 116 -8.40 0.38 7.25
N HIS A 117 -8.65 -0.73 6.63
CA HIS A 117 -8.18 -1.16 5.31
C HIS A 117 -8.97 -2.39 4.83
N ARG A 118 -8.62 -2.87 3.64
CA ARG A 118 -9.14 -4.12 3.07
C ARG A 118 -8.00 -5.00 2.60
N ASP A 119 -8.19 -6.33 2.62
CA ASP A 119 -7.17 -7.33 2.28
C ASP A 119 -5.95 -7.24 3.24
N GLY A 120 -4.72 -7.35 2.75
CA GLY A 120 -3.51 -7.00 3.50
C GLY A 120 -2.79 -8.15 4.19
N ASN A 121 -3.23 -9.39 4.01
CA ASN A 121 -2.60 -10.56 4.61
C ASN A 121 -1.90 -11.42 3.56
N ALA A 122 -0.86 -12.14 3.99
CA ALA A 122 -0.13 -13.06 3.12
C ALA A 122 0.35 -14.30 3.87
N LEU A 123 0.33 -15.44 3.19
CA LEU A 123 1.02 -16.64 3.63
C LEU A 123 2.47 -16.59 3.22
N ALA A 124 3.38 -16.64 4.17
CA ALA A 124 4.79 -16.90 3.92
C ALA A 124 5.16 -18.33 4.33
N ILE A 125 5.98 -18.96 3.51
CA ILE A 125 6.52 -20.31 3.74
C ILE A 125 8.04 -20.28 3.85
N ASN A 126 8.62 -21.22 4.56
CA ASN A 126 10.06 -21.34 4.62
C ASN A 126 10.63 -22.12 3.43
N ASP A 127 11.97 -22.10 3.27
CA ASP A 127 12.65 -22.77 2.16
C ASP A 127 12.34 -24.26 2.12
N LEU A 128 12.14 -24.90 3.28
CA LEU A 128 11.86 -26.33 3.36
C LEU A 128 10.49 -26.70 2.74
N LEU A 129 9.47 -25.87 2.94
CA LEU A 129 8.19 -26.03 2.23
C LEU A 129 8.33 -25.67 0.74
N ASN A 130 9.11 -24.63 0.41
CA ASN A 130 9.25 -24.18 -0.97
C ASN A 130 9.96 -25.18 -1.88
N VAL A 131 10.77 -26.10 -1.35
CA VAL A 131 11.35 -27.22 -2.14
C VAL A 131 10.27 -28.03 -2.85
N ASP A 132 9.14 -28.25 -2.18
CA ASP A 132 8.01 -28.99 -2.75
C ASP A 132 7.06 -28.11 -3.56
N VAL A 133 6.89 -26.84 -3.17
CA VAL A 133 5.95 -25.91 -3.82
C VAL A 133 6.52 -25.34 -5.12
N LYS A 134 7.79 -24.95 -5.11
CA LYS A 134 8.50 -24.33 -6.25
C LYS A 134 7.75 -23.09 -6.75
N LEU A 135 7.60 -22.12 -5.87
CA LEU A 135 6.88 -20.88 -6.17
C LEU A 135 7.43 -20.18 -7.41
N PRO A 136 6.56 -19.58 -8.22
CA PRO A 136 6.99 -18.67 -9.29
C PRO A 136 7.84 -17.53 -8.72
N ARG A 137 8.85 -17.10 -9.47
CA ARG A 137 9.69 -15.96 -9.09
C ARG A 137 8.87 -14.68 -8.97
N GLU A 138 7.97 -14.45 -9.93
CA GLU A 138 7.11 -13.28 -10.00
C GLU A 138 5.93 -13.41 -9.03
N HIS A 139 5.77 -12.48 -8.11
CA HIS A 139 4.69 -12.47 -7.10
C HIS A 139 3.29 -12.50 -7.71
N ILE A 140 3.07 -11.78 -8.82
CA ILE A 140 1.77 -11.73 -9.51
C ILE A 140 1.29 -13.11 -10.03
N LYS A 141 2.24 -14.02 -10.26
CA LYS A 141 1.97 -15.40 -10.71
C LYS A 141 1.73 -16.36 -9.55
N ARG A 142 1.98 -15.95 -8.31
CA ARG A 142 1.75 -16.77 -7.12
C ARG A 142 0.28 -16.73 -6.76
N LYS A 143 -0.34 -17.89 -6.73
CA LYS A 143 -1.77 -18.06 -6.47
C LYS A 143 -2.00 -19.06 -5.34
N PRO A 144 -3.11 -18.96 -4.61
CA PRO A 144 -3.47 -19.92 -3.57
C PRO A 144 -3.94 -21.26 -4.21
N ASP A 145 -3.06 -21.86 -5.01
CA ASP A 145 -3.30 -23.19 -5.62
C ASP A 145 -3.06 -24.31 -4.58
N GLU A 146 -3.28 -25.56 -5.02
CA GLU A 146 -3.15 -26.75 -4.16
C GLU A 146 -1.72 -27.10 -3.73
N LYS A 147 -0.68 -26.48 -4.34
CA LYS A 147 0.71 -26.88 -4.12
C LYS A 147 1.16 -26.68 -2.67
N VAL A 148 0.84 -25.52 -2.08
CA VAL A 148 1.16 -25.27 -0.68
C VAL A 148 0.35 -26.18 0.25
N ALA A 149 -0.93 -26.42 -0.04
CA ALA A 149 -1.77 -27.33 0.73
C ALA A 149 -1.23 -28.76 0.69
N ASN A 150 -0.77 -29.23 -0.46
CA ASN A 150 -0.13 -30.54 -0.61
C ASN A 150 1.24 -30.62 0.07
N ALA A 151 2.02 -29.53 0.06
CA ALA A 151 3.28 -29.45 0.79
C ALA A 151 3.08 -29.58 2.31
N PHE A 152 2.00 -29.03 2.86
CA PHE A 152 1.65 -29.25 4.27
C PHE A 152 1.33 -30.70 4.59
N THR A 153 0.58 -31.40 3.74
CA THR A 153 0.29 -32.83 3.91
C THR A 153 1.58 -33.65 3.90
N LYS A 154 2.47 -33.38 2.95
CA LYS A 154 3.78 -34.04 2.87
C LYS A 154 4.64 -33.74 4.10
N ALA A 155 4.66 -32.50 4.58
CA ALA A 155 5.37 -32.11 5.79
C ALA A 155 4.81 -32.87 7.02
N LYS A 156 3.48 -33.04 7.11
CA LYS A 156 2.84 -33.83 8.18
C LYS A 156 3.32 -35.29 8.16
N GLU A 157 3.35 -35.90 6.98
CA GLU A 157 3.84 -37.27 6.81
C GLU A 157 5.31 -37.42 7.25
N GLN A 158 6.15 -36.48 6.85
CA GLN A 158 7.58 -36.45 7.21
C GLN A 158 7.83 -36.23 8.71
N LEU A 159 7.05 -35.35 9.33
CA LEU A 159 7.22 -34.94 10.75
C LEU A 159 6.48 -35.87 11.72
N GLY A 160 5.52 -36.68 11.25
CA GLY A 160 4.60 -37.44 12.12
C GLY A 160 3.64 -36.55 12.92
N ARG A 161 3.53 -35.27 12.57
CA ARG A 161 2.66 -34.25 13.22
C ARG A 161 2.30 -33.14 12.24
N PRO A 162 1.20 -32.37 12.46
CA PRO A 162 0.85 -31.24 11.63
C PRO A 162 1.99 -30.22 11.49
N GLY A 163 2.11 -29.61 10.30
CA GLY A 163 2.95 -28.46 10.09
C GLY A 163 2.45 -27.23 10.85
N GLU A 164 3.35 -26.45 11.41
CA GLU A 164 2.99 -25.22 12.13
C GLU A 164 2.79 -24.04 11.18
N CYS A 165 1.66 -23.33 11.31
CA CYS A 165 1.44 -22.04 10.68
C CYS A 165 1.24 -20.98 11.77
N GLY A 166 2.15 -20.00 11.84
CA GLY A 166 2.05 -18.89 12.76
C GLY A 166 0.93 -17.94 12.34
N VAL A 167 0.02 -17.59 13.25
CA VAL A 167 -1.05 -16.60 13.05
C VAL A 167 -0.99 -15.56 14.17
N PRO A 168 -1.46 -14.32 13.96
CA PRO A 168 -1.36 -13.28 14.98
C PRO A 168 -2.22 -13.54 16.21
N SER A 169 -3.32 -14.24 16.03
CA SER A 169 -4.22 -14.78 17.05
C SER A 169 -5.07 -15.90 16.44
N LEU A 170 -5.51 -16.86 17.23
CA LEU A 170 -6.49 -17.83 16.76
C LEU A 170 -7.85 -17.18 16.42
N LEU A 171 -8.17 -16.04 17.04
CA LEU A 171 -9.32 -15.17 16.73
C LEU A 171 -8.96 -14.09 15.70
N ALA A 172 -8.27 -14.45 14.62
CA ALA A 172 -7.85 -13.50 13.58
C ALA A 172 -8.48 -13.81 12.21
N THR A 173 -8.66 -12.79 11.40
CA THR A 173 -9.05 -12.94 9.99
C THR A 173 -8.03 -13.81 9.24
N HIS A 174 -6.76 -13.68 9.58
CA HIS A 174 -5.67 -14.54 9.11
C HIS A 174 -5.96 -16.04 9.30
N THR A 175 -6.45 -16.41 10.48
CA THR A 175 -6.85 -17.79 10.77
C THR A 175 -8.06 -18.22 9.94
N VAL A 176 -9.00 -17.30 9.67
CA VAL A 176 -10.16 -17.54 8.79
C VAL A 176 -9.71 -17.74 7.34
N VAL A 177 -8.79 -16.91 6.84
CA VAL A 177 -8.21 -17.03 5.49
C VAL A 177 -7.47 -18.35 5.35
N LEU A 178 -6.63 -18.70 6.32
CA LEU A 178 -5.91 -19.98 6.33
C LEU A 178 -6.89 -21.17 6.35
N TYR A 179 -7.94 -21.11 7.18
CA TYR A 179 -8.98 -22.14 7.24
C TYR A 179 -9.65 -22.32 5.86
N LYS A 180 -10.11 -21.19 5.27
CA LYS A 180 -10.75 -21.24 3.96
C LYS A 180 -9.83 -21.80 2.89
N TYR A 181 -8.57 -21.36 2.83
CA TYR A 181 -7.58 -21.87 1.89
C TYR A 181 -7.43 -23.39 2.01
N LEU A 182 -7.22 -23.89 3.22
CA LEU A 182 -7.05 -25.32 3.47
C LEU A 182 -8.32 -26.11 3.12
N LYS A 183 -9.50 -25.61 3.50
CA LYS A 183 -10.80 -26.22 3.16
C LYS A 183 -11.00 -26.32 1.65
N ASP A 184 -10.72 -25.27 0.90
CA ASP A 184 -10.88 -25.24 -0.56
C ASP A 184 -10.02 -26.32 -1.25
N HIS A 185 -8.94 -26.75 -0.60
CA HIS A 185 -8.04 -27.82 -1.09
C HIS A 185 -8.20 -29.15 -0.33
N GLY A 186 -9.32 -29.35 0.38
CA GLY A 186 -9.64 -30.60 1.09
C GLY A 186 -8.72 -30.92 2.27
N LYS A 187 -8.11 -29.91 2.88
CA LYS A 187 -7.22 -30.02 4.05
C LYS A 187 -7.88 -29.46 5.29
N GLY A 188 -7.36 -29.85 6.47
CA GLY A 188 -7.88 -29.43 7.75
C GLY A 188 -6.92 -28.58 8.56
N LEU A 189 -7.50 -27.71 9.41
CA LEU A 189 -6.80 -26.81 10.32
C LEU A 189 -7.11 -27.16 11.79
N ASN A 190 -6.08 -27.41 12.60
CA ASN A 190 -6.16 -27.45 14.06
C ASN A 190 -5.93 -26.05 14.64
N LEU A 191 -6.71 -25.66 15.63
CA LEU A 191 -6.60 -24.35 16.31
C LEU A 191 -5.84 -24.50 17.62
N GLY A 192 -4.55 -24.18 17.64
CA GLY A 192 -3.69 -24.19 18.82
C GLY A 192 -3.30 -25.56 19.37
N HIS A 193 -4.11 -26.59 19.14
CA HIS A 193 -3.90 -27.95 19.60
C HIS A 193 -4.54 -28.97 18.64
N GLY A 194 -4.19 -30.25 18.81
CA GLY A 194 -4.66 -31.33 17.95
C GLY A 194 -3.58 -31.84 17.01
N LYS A 195 -3.76 -33.08 16.48
CA LYS A 195 -2.79 -33.74 15.59
C LYS A 195 -3.46 -34.41 14.40
N ASP A 196 -4.77 -34.34 14.31
CA ASP A 196 -5.59 -35.05 13.33
C ASP A 196 -5.59 -34.36 11.95
N LYS A 197 -5.54 -33.02 11.93
CA LYS A 197 -5.56 -32.23 10.69
C LYS A 197 -4.16 -32.05 10.07
N ASP A 198 -4.09 -31.41 8.90
CA ASP A 198 -2.86 -31.25 8.12
C ASP A 198 -1.96 -30.13 8.69
N VAL A 199 -2.57 -29.06 9.18
CA VAL A 199 -1.90 -27.85 9.67
C VAL A 199 -2.39 -27.54 11.08
N ILE A 200 -1.52 -26.97 11.90
CA ILE A 200 -1.87 -26.40 13.20
C ILE A 200 -1.56 -24.89 13.21
N ALA A 201 -2.57 -24.07 13.44
CA ALA A 201 -2.40 -22.65 13.70
C ALA A 201 -1.83 -22.46 15.11
N VAL A 202 -0.74 -21.70 15.22
CA VAL A 202 -0.09 -21.34 16.48
C VAL A 202 0.02 -19.82 16.59
N GLU A 203 -0.26 -19.28 17.78
CA GLU A 203 -0.18 -17.82 17.96
C GLU A 203 1.27 -17.33 17.93
N VAL A 204 1.54 -16.44 17.01
CA VAL A 204 2.83 -15.75 16.83
C VAL A 204 2.56 -14.27 16.64
N ALA A 205 3.04 -13.45 17.56
CA ALA A 205 2.87 -11.99 17.42
C ALA A 205 3.48 -11.50 16.09
N PRO A 206 2.85 -10.57 15.35
CA PRO A 206 3.27 -10.16 14.02
C PRO A 206 4.76 -9.85 13.89
N ALA A 207 5.30 -8.99 14.75
CA ALA A 207 6.73 -8.64 14.76
C ALA A 207 7.68 -9.82 15.06
N LYS A 208 7.17 -10.96 15.52
CA LYS A 208 7.95 -12.18 15.79
C LYS A 208 7.86 -13.21 14.67
N SER A 209 7.01 -13.00 13.67
CA SER A 209 6.81 -13.96 12.58
C SER A 209 8.06 -14.19 11.73
N PRO A 210 8.87 -13.17 11.37
CA PRO A 210 10.12 -13.40 10.68
C PRO A 210 11.10 -14.27 11.50
N SER A 211 11.24 -14.00 12.79
CA SER A 211 12.12 -14.79 13.66
C SER A 211 11.59 -16.20 13.92
N PHE A 212 10.26 -16.40 13.88
CA PHE A 212 9.67 -17.73 13.92
C PHE A 212 10.11 -18.57 12.72
N ILE A 213 9.98 -18.08 11.49
CA ILE A 213 10.41 -18.77 10.27
C ILE A 213 11.93 -19.06 10.31
N LYS A 214 12.75 -18.07 10.66
CA LYS A 214 14.20 -18.23 10.76
C LYS A 214 14.58 -19.33 11.75
N ARG A 215 13.92 -19.41 12.89
CA ARG A 215 14.13 -20.46 13.88
C ARG A 215 13.73 -21.84 13.37
N GLN A 216 12.61 -21.95 12.63
CA GLN A 216 12.17 -23.22 12.06
C GLN A 216 13.14 -23.70 10.95
N ASN A 217 13.65 -22.79 10.11
CA ASN A 217 14.71 -23.11 9.16
C ASN A 217 15.94 -23.70 9.86
N SER A 218 16.41 -23.08 10.94
CA SER A 218 17.57 -23.56 11.71
C SER A 218 17.33 -24.95 12.36
N ARG A 219 16.08 -25.34 12.56
CA ARG A 219 15.69 -26.65 13.11
C ARG A 219 15.43 -27.71 12.03
N GLY A 220 15.52 -27.35 10.77
CA GLY A 220 15.16 -28.21 9.65
C GLY A 220 13.66 -28.57 9.64
N THR A 221 12.79 -27.69 10.16
CA THR A 221 11.36 -27.94 10.28
C THR A 221 10.58 -27.13 9.26
N PRO A 222 9.78 -27.77 8.37
CA PRO A 222 8.84 -27.09 7.50
C PRO A 222 7.85 -26.25 8.31
N ALA A 223 7.70 -24.96 7.94
CA ALA A 223 6.83 -24.04 8.66
C ALA A 223 6.38 -22.87 7.77
N SER A 224 5.29 -22.25 8.18
CA SER A 224 4.72 -21.09 7.53
C SER A 224 4.19 -20.10 8.56
N PHE A 225 3.82 -18.91 8.11
CA PHE A 225 2.93 -18.04 8.86
C PHE A 225 1.96 -17.34 7.90
N GLU A 226 0.78 -17.03 8.39
CA GLU A 226 -0.18 -16.15 7.76
C GLU A 226 -0.29 -14.88 8.61
N GLN A 227 0.13 -13.74 8.04
CA GLN A 227 0.28 -12.48 8.78
C GLN A 227 -0.04 -11.28 7.91
N SER A 228 -0.35 -10.16 8.57
CA SER A 228 -0.46 -8.87 7.94
C SER A 228 0.86 -8.43 7.31
N LEU A 229 0.76 -7.69 6.22
CA LEU A 229 1.91 -7.01 5.63
C LEU A 229 2.48 -5.95 6.60
N PRO A 230 3.77 -5.60 6.49
CA PRO A 230 4.75 -6.12 5.54
C PRO A 230 5.56 -7.33 6.06
N TRP A 231 5.10 -8.02 7.11
CA TRP A 231 5.90 -9.05 7.78
C TRP A 231 6.24 -10.23 6.86
N ALA A 232 5.35 -10.56 5.91
CA ALA A 232 5.64 -11.58 4.90
C ALA A 232 6.73 -11.10 3.93
N ASP A 233 6.71 -9.83 3.51
CA ASP A 233 7.72 -9.24 2.64
C ASP A 233 9.09 -9.15 3.33
N VAL A 234 9.13 -8.91 4.65
CA VAL A 234 10.37 -8.94 5.43
C VAL A 234 11.06 -10.30 5.34
N VAL A 235 10.31 -11.40 5.38
CA VAL A 235 10.89 -12.76 5.27
C VAL A 235 11.53 -12.98 3.92
N GLU A 236 10.91 -12.52 2.86
CA GLU A 236 11.42 -12.68 1.49
C GLU A 236 12.57 -11.70 1.19
N THR A 237 12.44 -10.42 1.55
CA THR A 237 13.50 -9.43 1.34
C THR A 237 14.77 -9.73 2.14
N GLN A 238 14.65 -10.44 3.26
CA GLN A 238 15.79 -10.90 4.05
C GLN A 238 16.30 -12.30 3.66
N GLY A 239 15.68 -12.96 2.68
CA GLY A 239 16.17 -14.17 2.03
C GLY A 239 16.11 -15.45 2.88
N PHE A 240 15.08 -15.60 3.74
CA PHE A 240 14.93 -16.84 4.53
C PHE A 240 13.51 -17.43 4.48
N GLY A 241 12.73 -17.04 3.50
CA GLY A 241 11.42 -17.59 3.20
C GLY A 241 10.79 -16.87 2.02
N HIS A 242 9.55 -17.23 1.67
CA HIS A 242 8.89 -16.80 0.45
C HIS A 242 7.43 -16.49 0.73
N VAL A 243 6.91 -15.40 0.16
CA VAL A 243 5.47 -15.15 0.11
C VAL A 243 4.84 -16.15 -0.87
N ALA A 244 3.91 -16.98 -0.41
CA ALA A 244 3.28 -17.99 -1.24
C ALA A 244 2.05 -17.47 -1.98
N TRP A 245 1.20 -16.72 -1.30
CA TRP A 245 -0.01 -16.09 -1.84
C TRP A 245 -0.52 -14.98 -0.92
N TYR A 246 -1.48 -14.21 -1.41
CA TYR A 246 -2.11 -13.10 -0.70
C TYR A 246 -3.59 -13.40 -0.42
N SER A 247 -4.11 -12.92 0.70
CA SER A 247 -5.47 -13.17 1.19
C SER A 247 -6.57 -12.74 0.22
N LYS A 248 -6.34 -11.69 -0.56
CA LYS A 248 -7.28 -11.22 -1.59
C LYS A 248 -7.64 -12.29 -2.64
N ASP A 249 -6.70 -13.20 -2.93
CA ASP A 249 -6.91 -14.28 -3.89
C ASP A 249 -7.62 -15.49 -3.23
N VAL A 250 -7.56 -15.64 -1.89
CA VAL A 250 -8.27 -16.67 -1.11
C VAL A 250 -9.70 -16.23 -0.77
N MET A 251 -9.87 -14.96 -0.42
CA MET A 251 -11.14 -14.37 0.01
C MET A 251 -11.54 -13.21 -0.92
N PRO A 252 -11.77 -13.44 -2.21
CA PRO A 252 -12.14 -12.37 -3.13
C PRO A 252 -13.45 -11.72 -2.70
N TRP A 253 -13.46 -10.38 -2.66
CA TRP A 253 -14.61 -9.56 -2.31
C TRP A 253 -14.59 -8.25 -3.11
N PRO A 254 -15.76 -7.67 -3.46
CA PRO A 254 -15.78 -6.34 -4.07
C PRO A 254 -15.01 -5.32 -3.21
N ASN A 255 -14.07 -4.62 -3.80
CA ASN A 255 -13.15 -3.68 -3.14
C ASN A 255 -12.17 -4.31 -2.12
N GLY A 256 -12.03 -5.64 -2.05
CA GLY A 256 -11.22 -6.35 -1.07
C GLY A 256 -12.00 -6.79 0.18
N HIS A 257 -11.59 -7.90 0.80
CA HIS A 257 -12.28 -8.44 1.97
C HIS A 257 -12.09 -7.55 3.22
N VAL A 258 -13.04 -7.64 4.15
CA VAL A 258 -12.95 -6.99 5.46
C VAL A 258 -11.84 -7.65 6.28
N GLU A 259 -11.02 -6.83 6.94
CA GLU A 259 -9.91 -7.31 7.77
C GLU A 259 -9.86 -6.58 9.11
N CYS A 260 -9.05 -5.51 9.26
CA CYS A 260 -9.04 -4.69 10.45
C CYS A 260 -10.12 -3.62 10.42
N ILE A 261 -10.77 -3.45 11.56
CA ILE A 261 -11.88 -2.52 11.77
C ILE A 261 -11.56 -1.54 12.90
N ILE A 262 -12.27 -0.43 12.90
CA ILE A 262 -12.28 0.53 14.01
C ILE A 262 -13.51 0.24 14.87
N ILE A 263 -13.28 -0.07 16.13
CA ILE A 263 -14.35 -0.14 17.13
C ILE A 263 -14.24 1.06 18.08
N ALA A 264 -15.38 1.60 18.48
CA ALA A 264 -15.49 2.72 19.41
C ALA A 264 -16.35 2.32 20.61
N THR A 265 -15.98 2.74 21.81
CA THR A 265 -16.80 2.50 23.01
C THR A 265 -18.14 3.25 22.92
N ASP A 266 -19.22 2.68 23.46
CA ASP A 266 -20.53 3.35 23.51
C ASP A 266 -20.44 4.69 24.27
N GLU A 267 -19.54 4.80 25.25
CA GLU A 267 -19.27 6.04 25.98
C GLU A 267 -18.68 7.12 25.04
N CYS A 268 -17.65 6.76 24.25
CA CYS A 268 -17.08 7.68 23.26
C CYS A 268 -18.11 8.11 22.22
N ILE A 269 -18.90 7.17 21.70
CA ILE A 269 -19.96 7.46 20.71
C ILE A 269 -20.99 8.44 21.27
N LYS A 270 -21.34 8.30 22.55
CA LYS A 270 -22.33 9.15 23.21
C LYS A 270 -21.78 10.52 23.59
N SER A 271 -20.59 10.57 24.18
CA SER A 271 -20.03 11.78 24.78
C SER A 271 -19.12 12.59 23.89
N LYS A 272 -18.49 11.95 22.84
CA LYS A 272 -17.48 12.56 21.97
C LYS A 272 -17.79 12.39 20.47
N ARG A 273 -19.08 12.33 20.13
CA ARG A 273 -19.52 11.92 18.79
C ARG A 273 -18.93 12.76 17.66
N GLU A 274 -18.90 14.09 17.79
CA GLU A 274 -18.40 14.96 16.72
C GLU A 274 -16.88 14.92 16.58
N ALA A 275 -16.16 14.77 17.69
CA ALA A 275 -14.72 14.52 17.67
C ALA A 275 -14.40 13.16 17.04
N LEU A 276 -15.18 12.12 17.34
CA LEU A 276 -15.04 10.80 16.74
C LEU A 276 -15.28 10.83 15.23
N LYS A 277 -16.33 11.52 14.76
CA LYS A 277 -16.59 11.71 13.32
C LYS A 277 -15.42 12.39 12.62
N GLU A 278 -14.86 13.42 13.24
CA GLU A 278 -13.70 14.12 12.68
C GLU A 278 -12.47 13.20 12.56
N VAL A 279 -12.19 12.38 13.57
CA VAL A 279 -11.09 11.41 13.53
C VAL A 279 -11.30 10.37 12.42
N ILE A 280 -12.51 9.79 12.29
CA ILE A 280 -12.84 8.83 11.23
C ILE A 280 -12.70 9.49 9.85
N TYR A 281 -13.19 10.72 9.68
CA TYR A 281 -13.03 11.46 8.43
C TYR A 281 -11.56 11.59 8.03
N TYR A 282 -10.67 11.97 8.96
CA TYR A 282 -9.25 12.12 8.65
C TYR A 282 -8.52 10.78 8.47
N ILE A 283 -8.98 9.69 9.09
CA ILE A 283 -8.49 8.34 8.82
C ILE A 283 -8.83 7.95 7.37
N HIS A 284 -10.07 8.17 6.91
CA HIS A 284 -10.46 7.90 5.53
C HIS A 284 -9.67 8.77 4.54
N LYS A 285 -9.51 10.06 4.85
CA LYS A 285 -8.69 10.97 4.04
C LYS A 285 -7.25 10.49 3.94
N SER A 286 -6.67 10.01 5.03
CA SER A 286 -5.32 9.45 5.06
C SER A 286 -5.19 8.15 4.27
N GLY A 287 -6.23 7.33 4.25
CA GLY A 287 -6.31 6.18 3.34
C GLY A 287 -6.23 6.61 1.88
N MET A 288 -6.95 7.69 1.49
CA MET A 288 -6.85 8.25 0.14
C MET A 288 -5.47 8.84 -0.15
N ASP A 289 -4.82 9.47 0.85
CA ASP A 289 -3.44 9.95 0.70
C ASP A 289 -2.46 8.79 0.43
N ILE A 290 -2.60 7.66 1.11
CA ILE A 290 -1.79 6.46 0.86
C ILE A 290 -2.07 5.94 -0.56
N GLU A 291 -3.35 5.83 -0.96
CA GLU A 291 -3.74 5.39 -2.30
C GLU A 291 -3.25 6.34 -3.40
N ALA A 292 -3.22 7.65 -3.16
CA ALA A 292 -2.66 8.62 -4.08
C ALA A 292 -1.13 8.50 -4.15
N ALA A 293 -0.46 8.42 -2.99
CA ALA A 293 1.00 8.32 -2.92
C ALA A 293 1.55 7.07 -3.63
N ARG A 294 0.86 5.91 -3.51
CA ARG A 294 1.29 4.66 -4.17
C ARG A 294 1.14 4.67 -5.69
N ARG A 295 0.38 5.63 -6.24
CA ARG A 295 0.19 5.89 -7.68
C ARG A 295 0.86 7.16 -8.14
N GLY A 296 1.34 7.96 -7.20
CA GLY A 296 2.01 9.22 -7.43
C GLY A 296 3.52 9.10 -7.55
N SER A 297 4.20 10.15 -7.16
CA SER A 297 5.66 10.19 -7.20
C SER A 297 6.30 9.37 -6.08
N HIS A 298 7.55 8.97 -6.28
CA HIS A 298 8.34 8.33 -5.23
C HIS A 298 8.46 9.21 -3.98
N SER A 299 8.56 10.54 -4.12
CA SER A 299 8.62 11.46 -2.98
C SER A 299 7.35 11.43 -2.13
N ASP A 300 6.17 11.21 -2.73
CA ASP A 300 4.92 11.06 -2.00
C ASP A 300 4.93 9.78 -1.16
N MET A 301 5.42 8.68 -1.73
CA MET A 301 5.61 7.43 -1.00
C MET A 301 6.62 7.58 0.14
N ILE A 302 7.74 8.26 -0.08
CA ILE A 302 8.73 8.53 0.98
C ILE A 302 8.11 9.39 2.10
N ALA A 303 7.27 10.36 1.78
CA ALA A 303 6.57 11.14 2.79
C ALA A 303 5.66 10.25 3.66
N ILE A 304 4.90 9.34 3.06
CA ILE A 304 4.08 8.35 3.76
C ILE A 304 4.95 7.40 4.60
N THR A 305 6.01 6.82 4.03
CA THR A 305 6.88 5.88 4.74
C THR A 305 7.56 6.53 5.94
N ASN A 306 7.97 7.80 5.82
CA ASN A 306 8.58 8.56 6.92
C ASN A 306 7.60 8.77 8.08
N MET A 307 6.31 9.05 7.81
CA MET A 307 5.29 9.15 8.86
C MET A 307 5.10 7.81 9.58
N ILE A 308 5.01 6.71 8.83
CA ILE A 308 4.82 5.36 9.37
C ILE A 308 6.02 4.92 10.21
N SER A 309 7.24 5.10 9.72
CA SER A 309 8.48 4.64 10.36
C SER A 309 8.75 5.32 11.71
N LYS A 310 8.21 6.52 11.96
CA LYS A 310 8.26 7.16 13.28
C LYS A 310 7.55 6.33 14.36
N HIS A 311 6.50 5.61 13.99
CA HIS A 311 5.65 4.82 14.89
C HIS A 311 5.97 3.33 14.85
N ILE A 312 6.48 2.86 13.71
CA ILE A 312 6.82 1.45 13.49
C ILE A 312 8.24 1.37 12.87
N PRO A 313 9.29 1.63 13.66
CA PRO A 313 10.66 1.63 13.15
C PRO A 313 11.14 0.25 12.66
N GLU A 314 10.43 -0.83 13.01
CA GLU A 314 10.70 -2.17 12.50
C GLU A 314 10.25 -2.36 11.04
N HIS A 315 9.37 -1.50 10.53
CA HIS A 315 8.99 -1.45 9.13
C HIS A 315 9.95 -0.51 8.39
N ASN A 316 10.99 -1.07 7.77
CA ASN A 316 11.85 -0.28 6.91
C ASN A 316 11.10 0.25 5.68
N GLN A 317 11.62 1.29 5.04
CA GLN A 317 10.96 1.91 3.87
C GLN A 317 10.68 0.91 2.76
N ASP A 318 11.62 0.01 2.47
CA ASP A 318 11.49 -0.97 1.40
C ASP A 318 10.33 -1.93 1.65
N ALA A 319 10.17 -2.42 2.89
CA ALA A 319 9.07 -3.30 3.25
C ALA A 319 7.71 -2.58 3.17
N ILE A 320 7.64 -1.30 3.56
CA ILE A 320 6.42 -0.49 3.43
C ILE A 320 6.07 -0.30 1.95
N ILE A 321 7.03 0.10 1.11
CA ILE A 321 6.83 0.30 -0.33
C ILE A 321 6.42 -1.01 -1.00
N GLN A 322 7.07 -2.12 -0.68
CA GLN A 322 6.74 -3.44 -1.21
C GLN A 322 5.30 -3.83 -0.89
N SER A 323 4.85 -3.63 0.35
CA SER A 323 3.48 -3.94 0.77
C SER A 323 2.42 -3.08 0.09
N LEU A 324 2.80 -1.89 -0.38
CA LEU A 324 1.92 -0.92 -1.04
C LEU A 324 2.01 -0.95 -2.58
N ARG A 325 2.67 -1.93 -3.17
CA ARG A 325 2.79 -2.06 -4.64
C ARG A 325 1.42 -2.07 -5.32
N THR A 326 1.27 -1.26 -6.36
CA THR A 326 0.01 -1.12 -7.11
C THR A 326 -0.28 -2.31 -8.01
N ASP A 327 0.74 -2.92 -8.61
CA ASP A 327 0.61 -4.10 -9.49
C ASP A 327 0.13 -5.34 -8.74
N LEU A 328 0.53 -5.51 -7.47
CA LEU A 328 0.04 -6.58 -6.61
C LEU A 328 -1.30 -6.24 -5.96
N ASN A 329 -1.52 -4.98 -5.60
CA ASN A 329 -2.73 -4.47 -4.94
C ASN A 329 -3.22 -5.39 -3.81
N VAL A 330 -2.30 -5.75 -2.92
CA VAL A 330 -2.50 -6.78 -1.88
C VAL A 330 -3.09 -6.22 -0.59
N ILE A 331 -3.05 -4.92 -0.42
CA ILE A 331 -3.74 -4.16 0.63
C ILE A 331 -4.27 -2.88 0.00
N ASN A 332 -5.45 -2.44 0.40
CA ASN A 332 -5.98 -1.17 -0.07
C ASN A 332 -6.76 -0.42 1.02
N TYR A 333 -6.81 0.91 0.88
CA TYR A 333 -7.46 1.84 1.81
C TYR A 333 -8.65 2.53 1.16
N LYS A 334 -9.16 1.98 0.05
CA LYS A 334 -10.35 2.47 -0.65
C LYS A 334 -11.60 2.01 0.08
N ASN A 335 -12.61 2.85 0.12
CA ASN A 335 -13.92 2.54 0.68
C ASN A 335 -13.85 1.87 2.06
N MET A 336 -13.47 2.66 3.06
CA MET A 336 -13.33 2.21 4.45
C MET A 336 -14.63 2.35 5.27
N ASN A 337 -15.76 2.59 4.63
CA ASN A 337 -17.06 2.56 5.29
C ASN A 337 -17.42 1.14 5.75
N VAL A 338 -18.32 1.04 6.70
CA VAL A 338 -18.87 -0.22 7.20
C VAL A 338 -19.41 -1.07 6.04
N ASP A 339 -18.99 -2.34 5.98
CA ASP A 339 -19.38 -3.33 4.97
C ASP A 339 -19.92 -4.59 5.66
N LYS A 340 -21.20 -4.53 6.05
CA LYS A 340 -21.86 -5.61 6.79
C LYS A 340 -21.84 -6.94 6.04
N ALA A 341 -21.99 -6.92 4.73
CA ALA A 341 -21.98 -8.13 3.92
C ALA A 341 -20.58 -8.74 3.84
N GLY A 342 -19.53 -7.91 3.72
CA GLY A 342 -18.14 -8.34 3.80
C GLY A 342 -17.77 -8.92 5.15
N LEU A 343 -18.22 -8.29 6.25
CA LEU A 343 -18.02 -8.85 7.60
C LEU A 343 -18.76 -10.17 7.80
N LYS A 344 -19.97 -10.29 7.24
CA LYS A 344 -20.74 -11.52 7.29
C LYS A 344 -19.99 -12.69 6.64
N GLN A 345 -19.33 -12.47 5.51
CA GLN A 345 -18.51 -13.50 4.86
C GLN A 345 -17.41 -14.01 5.81
N ILE A 346 -16.69 -13.10 6.46
CA ILE A 346 -15.65 -13.48 7.43
C ILE A 346 -16.25 -14.23 8.62
N MET A 347 -17.37 -13.76 9.16
CA MET A 347 -18.06 -14.38 10.27
C MET A 347 -18.53 -15.80 9.95
N ASP A 348 -19.11 -16.01 8.77
CA ASP A 348 -19.62 -17.32 8.35
C ASP A 348 -18.47 -18.34 8.29
N TYR A 349 -17.33 -18.00 7.68
CA TYR A 349 -16.15 -18.88 7.68
C TYR A 349 -15.51 -19.03 9.07
N ALA A 350 -15.54 -18.00 9.91
CA ALA A 350 -15.01 -18.07 11.25
C ALA A 350 -15.84 -19.03 12.15
N VAL A 351 -17.16 -19.03 12.00
CA VAL A 351 -18.05 -19.96 12.71
C VAL A 351 -17.90 -21.38 12.17
N GLU A 352 -17.89 -21.53 10.86
CA GLU A 352 -17.69 -22.83 10.20
C GLU A 352 -16.36 -23.49 10.60
N GLY A 353 -15.28 -22.69 10.66
CA GLY A 353 -13.94 -23.13 11.06
C GLY A 353 -13.76 -23.33 12.58
N GLY A 354 -14.79 -23.07 13.38
CA GLY A 354 -14.70 -23.14 14.86
C GLY A 354 -13.81 -22.04 15.48
N ILE A 355 -13.47 -21.01 14.72
CA ILE A 355 -12.71 -19.83 15.18
C ILE A 355 -13.60 -18.96 16.07
N LEU A 356 -14.86 -18.73 15.65
CA LEU A 356 -15.92 -18.17 16.47
C LEU A 356 -16.86 -19.26 16.94
N LYS A 357 -17.38 -19.15 18.15
CA LYS A 357 -18.33 -20.11 18.73
C LYS A 357 -19.72 -19.98 18.11
N SER A 358 -20.14 -18.76 17.81
CA SER A 358 -21.46 -18.42 17.30
C SER A 358 -21.40 -17.12 16.49
N PRO A 359 -22.34 -16.92 15.55
CA PRO A 359 -22.47 -15.65 14.86
C PRO A 359 -22.99 -14.57 15.82
N ILE A 360 -22.59 -13.33 15.60
CA ILE A 360 -23.15 -12.15 16.28
C ILE A 360 -24.22 -11.47 15.42
N ASN A 361 -25.02 -10.58 16.03
CA ASN A 361 -25.91 -9.70 15.28
C ASN A 361 -25.09 -8.51 14.73
N ILE A 362 -24.77 -8.54 13.44
CA ILE A 362 -23.98 -7.51 12.76
C ILE A 362 -24.71 -6.16 12.74
N ASP A 363 -26.05 -6.14 12.66
CA ASP A 363 -26.82 -4.87 12.62
C ASP A 363 -26.77 -4.12 13.96
N ILE A 364 -26.63 -4.85 15.07
CA ILE A 364 -26.41 -4.24 16.39
C ILE A 364 -24.95 -3.86 16.57
N PHE A 365 -24.02 -4.64 16.02
CA PHE A 365 -22.59 -4.40 16.13
C PHE A 365 -22.12 -3.17 15.33
N ALA A 366 -22.67 -2.97 14.12
CA ALA A 366 -22.26 -1.92 13.19
C ALA A 366 -23.01 -0.59 13.43
N ASP A 367 -22.28 0.52 13.45
CA ASP A 367 -22.84 1.87 13.41
C ASP A 367 -22.41 2.60 12.11
N GLU A 368 -23.27 2.57 11.10
CA GLU A 368 -23.03 3.19 9.79
C GLU A 368 -23.13 4.71 9.82
N SER A 369 -23.55 5.33 10.92
CA SER A 369 -23.71 6.79 11.04
C SER A 369 -22.38 7.56 11.06
N PHE A 370 -21.26 6.84 11.06
CA PHE A 370 -19.91 7.36 10.90
C PHE A 370 -19.36 7.23 9.47
N SER A 371 -20.17 6.76 8.53
CA SER A 371 -19.79 6.68 7.11
C SER A 371 -19.42 8.05 6.55
N THR A 372 -18.45 8.09 5.66
CA THR A 372 -17.96 9.30 5.00
C THR A 372 -18.22 9.22 3.49
N GLU A 373 -18.39 10.37 2.85
CA GLU A 373 -18.49 10.48 1.38
C GLU A 373 -17.12 10.50 0.69
N ILE A 374 -16.04 10.29 1.46
CA ILE A 374 -14.70 10.23 0.90
C ILE A 374 -14.60 9.00 0.03
N THR A 375 -14.47 9.22 -1.27
CA THR A 375 -14.21 8.17 -2.27
C THR A 375 -12.86 8.40 -2.91
N PHE A 376 -12.18 7.31 -3.23
CA PHE A 376 -11.01 7.38 -4.09
C PHE A 376 -11.49 7.74 -5.50
N GLN A 377 -11.21 8.96 -5.94
CA GLN A 377 -11.26 9.28 -7.35
C GLN A 377 -10.01 8.66 -7.95
N GLU A 378 -10.18 7.63 -8.78
CA GLU A 378 -9.09 7.24 -9.68
C GLU A 378 -8.78 8.51 -10.47
N MET A 379 -7.64 9.11 -10.17
CA MET A 379 -7.06 10.09 -11.07
C MET A 379 -6.98 9.33 -12.40
N LYS A 380 -7.73 9.80 -13.42
CA LYS A 380 -7.35 9.47 -14.79
C LYS A 380 -5.85 9.70 -14.81
N GLU A 381 -5.10 8.76 -15.36
CA GLU A 381 -3.69 8.93 -15.63
C GLU A 381 -3.56 10.14 -16.58
N ASP A 382 -3.76 11.32 -16.02
CA ASP A 382 -3.29 12.54 -16.65
C ASP A 382 -1.77 12.41 -16.58
N THR A 383 -1.20 12.23 -17.72
CA THR A 383 0.23 12.23 -17.97
C THR A 383 0.83 13.42 -17.22
N LEU A 384 1.31 13.15 -16.00
CA LEU A 384 2.00 14.16 -15.21
C LEU A 384 3.22 14.58 -16.03
N ASP A 385 3.24 15.86 -16.43
CA ASP A 385 4.41 16.44 -17.07
C ASP A 385 5.59 16.21 -16.10
N TYR A 386 6.72 15.67 -16.59
CA TYR A 386 7.90 15.42 -15.76
C TYR A 386 8.36 16.66 -14.99
N MET A 387 8.04 17.86 -15.49
CA MET A 387 8.29 19.13 -14.82
C MET A 387 7.40 19.30 -13.59
N GLU A 388 6.16 18.82 -13.64
CA GLU A 388 5.26 18.81 -12.48
C GLU A 388 5.78 17.86 -11.41
N ILE A 389 6.17 16.64 -11.76
CA ILE A 389 6.83 15.69 -10.86
C ILE A 389 8.10 16.30 -10.27
N ALA A 390 8.97 16.88 -11.10
CA ALA A 390 10.20 17.53 -10.65
C ALA A 390 9.95 18.74 -9.73
N ASN A 391 8.83 19.45 -9.91
CA ASN A 391 8.45 20.60 -9.07
C ASN A 391 7.88 20.19 -7.71
N THR A 392 7.31 18.98 -7.58
CA THR A 392 6.83 18.42 -6.31
C THR A 392 7.96 17.86 -5.44
N MET A 393 9.12 17.56 -6.04
CA MET A 393 10.30 17.02 -5.33
C MET A 393 11.09 18.14 -4.64
N THR A 394 11.69 17.84 -3.49
CA THR A 394 12.49 18.81 -2.72
C THR A 394 13.98 18.75 -3.08
N GLY A 395 14.61 19.93 -3.24
CA GLY A 395 16.05 20.15 -3.21
C GLY A 395 16.91 19.23 -4.08
N SER A 396 17.78 18.43 -3.47
CA SER A 396 18.81 17.62 -4.15
C SER A 396 18.24 16.51 -5.04
N THR A 397 17.08 15.96 -4.73
CA THR A 397 16.44 14.89 -5.52
C THR A 397 15.91 15.44 -6.85
N ARG A 398 15.33 16.64 -6.85
CA ARG A 398 14.90 17.33 -8.06
C ARG A 398 16.06 17.57 -9.02
N GLU A 399 17.18 18.06 -8.52
CA GLU A 399 18.38 18.31 -9.33
C GLU A 399 18.96 17.01 -9.87
N LYS A 400 19.02 15.94 -9.09
CA LYS A 400 19.45 14.62 -9.57
C LYS A 400 18.56 14.12 -10.70
N LEU A 401 17.22 14.18 -10.53
CA LEU A 401 16.27 13.76 -11.55
C LEU A 401 16.44 14.54 -12.85
N LYS A 402 16.51 15.88 -12.79
CA LYS A 402 16.77 16.73 -13.97
C LYS A 402 18.07 16.37 -14.67
N ASN A 403 19.14 16.14 -13.90
CA ASN A 403 20.44 15.74 -14.46
C ASN A 403 20.36 14.38 -15.16
N HIS A 404 19.61 13.42 -14.62
CA HIS A 404 19.40 12.11 -15.25
C HIS A 404 18.57 12.24 -16.55
N ILE A 405 17.51 13.06 -16.55
CA ILE A 405 16.71 13.33 -17.75
C ILE A 405 17.59 13.95 -18.84
N HIS A 406 18.33 15.02 -18.54
CA HIS A 406 19.21 15.66 -19.52
C HIS A 406 20.33 14.74 -20.00
N MET A 407 20.81 13.86 -19.14
CA MET A 407 21.79 12.84 -19.55
C MET A 407 21.15 11.85 -20.53
N LEU A 408 19.93 11.40 -20.26
CA LEU A 408 19.20 10.44 -21.09
C LEU A 408 18.82 11.06 -22.45
N GLU A 409 18.39 12.32 -22.49
CA GLU A 409 18.12 13.06 -23.71
C GLU A 409 19.37 13.16 -24.62
N ARG A 410 20.55 13.40 -24.02
CA ARG A 410 21.83 13.37 -24.79
C ARG A 410 22.14 11.97 -25.34
N TYR A 411 21.83 10.91 -24.60
CA TYR A 411 22.00 9.54 -25.10
C TYR A 411 21.00 9.25 -26.24
N ALA A 412 19.75 9.67 -26.10
CA ALA A 412 18.72 9.51 -27.14
C ALA A 412 19.06 10.25 -28.44
N ALA A 413 19.69 11.42 -28.34
CA ALA A 413 20.16 12.19 -29.47
C ALA A 413 21.46 11.67 -30.11
N HIS A 414 22.11 10.65 -29.51
CA HIS A 414 23.38 10.14 -30.04
C HIS A 414 23.19 9.51 -31.45
N PRO A 415 24.06 9.80 -32.45
CA PRO A 415 23.90 9.30 -33.81
C PRO A 415 23.74 7.79 -33.93
N THR A 416 24.41 7.00 -33.08
CA THR A 416 24.29 5.56 -33.04
C THR A 416 22.88 5.11 -32.67
N ILE A 417 22.23 5.79 -31.70
CA ILE A 417 20.88 5.51 -31.22
C ILE A 417 19.87 5.86 -32.32
N VAL A 418 19.90 7.09 -32.81
CA VAL A 418 19.00 7.56 -33.88
C VAL A 418 19.10 6.69 -35.12
N SER A 419 20.32 6.36 -35.56
CA SER A 419 20.56 5.52 -36.75
C SER A 419 20.01 4.10 -36.55
N ALA A 420 20.20 3.51 -35.35
CA ALA A 420 19.72 2.14 -35.06
C ALA A 420 18.18 2.08 -35.14
N VAL A 421 17.48 3.07 -34.56
CA VAL A 421 16.01 3.14 -34.61
C VAL A 421 15.52 3.38 -36.04
N ARG A 422 16.16 4.29 -36.78
CA ARG A 422 15.83 4.54 -38.22
C ARG A 422 15.93 3.27 -39.06
N VAL A 423 17.03 2.54 -38.92
CA VAL A 423 17.25 1.26 -39.62
C VAL A 423 16.22 0.21 -39.23
N GLN A 424 15.85 0.12 -37.96
CA GLN A 424 14.82 -0.82 -37.51
C GLN A 424 13.44 -0.45 -38.04
N ASN A 425 13.05 0.83 -37.99
CA ASN A 425 11.78 1.31 -38.53
C ASN A 425 11.65 1.06 -40.03
N ALA A 426 12.74 1.19 -40.79
CA ALA A 426 12.78 0.95 -42.23
C ALA A 426 12.50 -0.51 -42.62
N LYS A 427 12.66 -1.48 -41.69
CA LYS A 427 12.33 -2.89 -41.95
C LYS A 427 10.83 -3.14 -42.06
N GLY A 428 10.00 -2.27 -41.52
CA GLY A 428 8.55 -2.32 -41.64
C GLY A 428 7.91 -3.58 -40.96
N ILE A 429 8.56 -4.16 -39.95
CA ILE A 429 8.09 -5.38 -39.28
C ILE A 429 6.65 -5.15 -38.74
N SER A 430 5.74 -6.06 -39.06
CA SER A 430 4.34 -5.93 -38.63
C SER A 430 4.20 -6.08 -37.10
N LEU A 431 3.15 -5.50 -36.52
CA LEU A 431 2.88 -5.66 -35.08
C LEU A 431 2.63 -7.12 -34.71
N ASP A 432 1.99 -7.88 -35.60
CA ASP A 432 1.72 -9.31 -35.37
C ASP A 432 3.03 -10.11 -35.33
N ASP A 433 3.97 -9.84 -36.23
CA ASP A 433 5.29 -10.48 -36.20
C ASP A 433 6.07 -10.11 -34.94
N ILE A 434 6.00 -8.84 -34.51
CA ILE A 434 6.63 -8.38 -33.26
C ILE A 434 6.05 -9.14 -32.07
N LYS A 435 4.75 -9.31 -31.96
CA LYS A 435 4.08 -10.07 -30.91
C LYS A 435 4.39 -11.57 -30.94
N ILE A 436 4.60 -12.14 -32.12
CA ILE A 436 5.08 -13.53 -32.25
C ILE A 436 6.50 -13.66 -31.70
N ILE A 437 7.37 -12.74 -32.07
CA ILE A 437 8.75 -12.70 -31.56
C ILE A 437 8.75 -12.54 -30.04
N ASP A 438 7.88 -11.71 -29.47
CA ASP A 438 7.77 -11.50 -28.03
C ASP A 438 7.36 -12.77 -27.28
N LYS A 439 6.37 -13.50 -27.77
CA LYS A 439 5.97 -14.80 -27.17
C LYS A 439 7.13 -15.79 -27.12
N GLU A 440 7.92 -15.87 -28.19
CA GLU A 440 9.10 -16.75 -28.28
C GLU A 440 10.28 -16.22 -27.41
N TRP A 441 10.36 -14.90 -27.24
CA TRP A 441 11.34 -14.24 -26.39
C TRP A 441 11.15 -14.59 -24.91
N ILE A 442 9.92 -14.49 -24.42
CA ILE A 442 9.53 -14.79 -23.02
C ILE A 442 9.91 -16.23 -22.65
N VAL A 443 9.67 -17.19 -23.54
CA VAL A 443 10.00 -18.60 -23.31
C VAL A 443 11.46 -18.97 -23.64
N GLY A 444 12.31 -17.98 -23.98
CA GLY A 444 13.74 -18.18 -24.22
C GLY A 444 14.10 -18.75 -25.61
N MET A 445 13.14 -18.88 -26.52
CA MET A 445 13.40 -19.40 -27.89
C MET A 445 14.18 -18.43 -28.76
N ARG A 446 14.27 -17.14 -28.39
CA ARG A 446 14.94 -16.06 -29.12
C ARG A 446 16.26 -15.59 -28.51
N ASN A 447 16.95 -16.40 -27.74
CA ASN A 447 18.22 -16.04 -27.09
C ASN A 447 19.31 -15.57 -28.08
N LYS A 448 19.35 -16.11 -29.29
CA LYS A 448 20.26 -15.63 -30.34
C LYS A 448 19.94 -14.20 -30.79
N LEU A 449 18.64 -13.84 -30.84
CA LEU A 449 18.22 -12.47 -31.13
C LEU A 449 18.59 -11.53 -29.98
N ALA A 450 18.35 -11.92 -28.73
CA ALA A 450 18.73 -11.16 -27.55
C ALA A 450 20.25 -10.88 -27.55
N THR A 451 21.07 -11.91 -27.74
CA THR A 451 22.54 -11.73 -27.88
C THR A 451 22.90 -10.77 -29.00
N LYS A 452 22.20 -10.83 -30.14
CA LYS A 452 22.41 -9.89 -31.26
C LYS A 452 22.05 -8.45 -30.88
N LEU A 453 20.95 -8.24 -30.17
CA LEU A 453 20.49 -6.90 -29.74
C LEU A 453 21.43 -6.30 -28.68
N GLN A 454 21.98 -7.11 -27.80
CA GLN A 454 22.96 -6.66 -26.81
C GLN A 454 24.34 -6.33 -27.41
N ASN A 455 24.69 -6.92 -28.56
CA ASN A 455 25.99 -6.77 -29.19
C ASN A 455 25.97 -5.98 -30.52
N ASN A 456 24.81 -5.50 -30.96
CA ASN A 456 24.75 -4.55 -32.09
C ASN A 456 25.29 -3.17 -31.65
N SER A 457 25.37 -2.23 -32.56
CA SER A 457 25.89 -0.88 -32.28
C SER A 457 25.14 -0.16 -31.17
N ALA A 458 23.82 -0.25 -31.13
CA ALA A 458 22.99 0.34 -30.06
C ALA A 458 23.19 -0.38 -28.73
N GLY A 459 23.08 -1.71 -28.66
CA GLY A 459 23.27 -2.48 -27.43
C GLY A 459 24.68 -2.32 -26.85
N THR A 460 25.72 -2.31 -27.70
CA THR A 460 27.10 -2.03 -27.30
C THR A 460 27.26 -0.64 -26.72
N TYR A 461 26.62 0.36 -27.35
CA TYR A 461 26.63 1.74 -26.85
C TYR A 461 25.91 1.84 -25.50
N LEU A 462 24.71 1.23 -25.36
CA LEU A 462 23.95 1.22 -24.11
C LEU A 462 24.73 0.51 -22.99
N ARG A 463 25.34 -0.64 -23.28
CA ARG A 463 26.15 -1.36 -22.31
C ARG A 463 27.36 -0.55 -21.84
N ASN A 464 28.25 -0.16 -22.77
CA ASN A 464 29.57 0.41 -22.45
C ASN A 464 29.52 1.92 -22.20
N GLY A 465 28.66 2.64 -22.89
CA GLY A 465 28.53 4.11 -22.82
C GLY A 465 27.55 4.59 -21.75
N VAL A 466 26.58 3.76 -21.36
CA VAL A 466 25.51 4.13 -20.44
C VAL A 466 25.56 3.30 -19.16
N VAL A 467 25.23 2.01 -19.21
CA VAL A 467 25.03 1.19 -17.99
C VAL A 467 26.32 0.92 -17.23
N LEU A 468 27.35 0.40 -17.88
CA LEU A 468 28.62 0.08 -17.22
C LEU A 468 29.43 1.33 -16.81
N LYS A 469 29.18 2.44 -17.45
CA LYS A 469 29.86 3.71 -17.14
C LYS A 469 29.21 4.47 -15.98
N ASN A 470 27.96 4.18 -15.67
CA ASN A 470 27.18 4.91 -14.68
C ASN A 470 26.63 3.95 -13.61
N HIS A 471 27.24 3.96 -12.42
CA HIS A 471 26.92 3.02 -11.33
C HIS A 471 25.47 3.08 -10.82
N VAL A 472 24.71 4.14 -11.14
CA VAL A 472 23.28 4.23 -10.78
C VAL A 472 22.37 3.61 -11.84
N CYS A 473 22.86 3.35 -13.06
CA CYS A 473 22.08 2.74 -14.12
C CYS A 473 22.02 1.23 -13.94
N THR A 474 20.83 0.66 -13.96
CA THR A 474 20.60 -0.79 -13.82
C THR A 474 20.38 -1.46 -15.18
N GLU A 475 19.73 -0.75 -16.08
CA GLU A 475 19.39 -1.23 -17.41
C GLU A 475 19.24 -0.05 -18.39
N ALA A 476 19.35 -0.36 -19.67
CA ALA A 476 19.02 0.56 -20.75
C ALA A 476 18.51 -0.23 -21.95
N PHE A 477 17.41 0.18 -22.56
CA PHE A 477 16.92 -0.41 -23.79
C PHE A 477 16.27 0.63 -24.69
N LEU A 478 16.32 0.34 -25.98
CA LEU A 478 15.91 1.21 -27.08
C LEU A 478 14.79 0.53 -27.85
N CYS A 479 13.67 1.23 -28.06
CA CYS A 479 12.51 0.74 -28.79
C CYS A 479 12.34 1.51 -30.11
N ASP A 480 11.85 0.83 -31.13
CA ASP A 480 11.38 1.43 -32.38
C ASP A 480 9.98 2.06 -32.19
N LYS A 481 9.41 2.68 -33.22
CA LYS A 481 8.11 3.36 -33.19
C LYS A 481 6.90 2.43 -32.90
N ARG A 482 7.10 1.11 -32.90
CA ARG A 482 6.09 0.09 -32.56
C ARG A 482 6.35 -0.58 -31.22
N GLY A 483 7.36 -0.14 -30.48
CA GLY A 483 7.74 -0.69 -29.20
C GLY A 483 8.60 -1.94 -29.26
N ALA A 484 9.12 -2.35 -30.43
CA ALA A 484 10.04 -3.47 -30.55
C ALA A 484 11.46 -3.06 -30.13
N VAL A 485 12.13 -3.91 -29.31
CA VAL A 485 13.50 -3.65 -28.84
C VAL A 485 14.49 -3.64 -29.99
N VAL A 486 15.28 -2.58 -30.08
CA VAL A 486 16.32 -2.35 -31.12
C VAL A 486 17.71 -2.62 -30.57
N GLY A 487 17.94 -2.37 -29.29
CA GLY A 487 19.16 -2.62 -28.55
C GLY A 487 18.89 -2.57 -27.07
N GLU A 488 19.63 -3.34 -26.27
CA GLU A 488 19.37 -3.48 -24.84
C GLU A 488 20.61 -3.86 -24.05
N TYR A 489 20.61 -3.55 -22.76
CA TYR A 489 21.53 -4.14 -21.78
C TYR A 489 21.03 -3.89 -20.34
N PRO A 490 20.87 -4.94 -19.48
CA PRO A 490 20.82 -6.36 -19.85
C PRO A 490 19.62 -6.75 -20.71
N LYS A 491 19.37 -8.04 -20.91
CA LYS A 491 18.22 -8.55 -21.65
C LYS A 491 16.92 -8.17 -20.95
N THR A 492 15.97 -7.56 -21.68
CA THR A 492 14.63 -7.24 -21.21
C THR A 492 13.76 -8.49 -21.03
N SER A 493 12.75 -8.43 -20.17
CA SER A 493 11.74 -9.49 -20.00
C SER A 493 10.92 -9.72 -21.26
N HIS A 494 10.61 -8.65 -22.00
CA HIS A 494 9.81 -8.63 -23.21
C HIS A 494 10.58 -8.03 -24.39
N TYR A 495 10.39 -8.57 -25.60
CA TYR A 495 10.87 -7.97 -26.82
C TYR A 495 9.97 -6.81 -27.27
N TRP A 496 8.66 -6.93 -27.03
CA TRP A 496 7.69 -5.88 -27.34
C TRP A 496 7.33 -5.11 -26.06
N GLN A 497 7.53 -3.81 -26.10
CA GLN A 497 7.26 -2.86 -25.02
C GLN A 497 6.09 -1.93 -25.35
N GLY A 498 5.41 -2.17 -26.48
CA GLY A 498 4.42 -1.24 -27.04
C GLY A 498 3.08 -1.18 -26.31
N ASP A 499 2.86 -2.01 -25.29
CA ASP A 499 1.72 -1.99 -24.38
C ASP A 499 2.11 -1.49 -22.96
N GLU A 500 3.38 -1.18 -22.74
CA GLU A 500 3.89 -0.73 -21.46
C GLU A 500 3.84 0.80 -21.36
N ALA A 501 3.47 1.35 -20.20
CA ALA A 501 3.36 2.79 -19.98
C ALA A 501 4.65 3.55 -20.31
N LYS A 502 5.81 3.00 -19.96
CA LYS A 502 7.13 3.55 -20.30
C LYS A 502 7.36 3.78 -21.81
N PHE A 503 6.67 3.03 -22.66
CA PHE A 503 6.68 3.24 -24.10
C PHE A 503 5.51 4.11 -24.55
N THR A 504 4.27 3.75 -24.21
CA THR A 504 3.07 4.42 -24.73
C THR A 504 2.99 5.88 -24.32
N GLU A 505 3.30 6.17 -23.05
CA GLU A 505 3.30 7.52 -22.52
C GLU A 505 4.46 8.37 -23.07
N CYS A 506 5.62 7.75 -23.24
CA CYS A 506 6.77 8.47 -23.79
C CYS A 506 6.66 8.70 -25.30
N TYR A 507 6.24 7.71 -26.07
CA TYR A 507 6.04 7.84 -27.52
C TYR A 507 4.90 8.80 -27.85
N ASN A 508 3.82 8.79 -27.04
CA ASN A 508 2.69 9.72 -27.09
C ASN A 508 2.17 9.95 -28.52
N MET A 509 1.78 8.87 -29.22
CA MET A 509 1.31 8.87 -30.62
C MET A 509 2.27 9.55 -31.64
N GLY A 510 3.53 9.69 -31.29
CA GLY A 510 4.55 10.32 -32.12
C GLY A 510 4.94 11.75 -31.72
N ASP A 511 4.22 12.37 -30.77
CA ASP A 511 4.58 13.73 -30.27
C ASP A 511 5.83 13.68 -29.40
N GLY A 512 6.01 12.60 -28.64
CA GLY A 512 7.17 12.33 -27.78
C GLY A 512 7.30 13.25 -26.59
N LYS A 513 7.24 12.69 -25.40
CA LYS A 513 7.47 13.40 -24.13
C LYS A 513 8.31 12.55 -23.18
N VAL A 514 8.94 13.20 -22.21
CA VAL A 514 9.63 12.49 -21.14
C VAL A 514 8.59 11.83 -20.23
N PHE A 515 8.79 10.55 -19.92
CA PHE A 515 7.97 9.80 -18.97
C PHE A 515 8.83 9.26 -17.84
N ILE A 516 8.35 9.37 -16.63
CA ILE A 516 8.99 8.85 -15.43
C ILE A 516 8.02 7.85 -14.80
N ASP A 517 8.43 6.59 -14.79
CA ASP A 517 7.63 5.52 -14.21
C ASP A 517 7.68 5.56 -12.67
N GLN A 518 6.77 4.84 -12.03
CA GLN A 518 6.77 4.73 -10.59
C GLN A 518 8.00 3.92 -10.12
N LEU A 519 8.44 4.20 -8.89
CA LEU A 519 9.48 3.39 -8.26
C LEU A 519 8.97 1.96 -8.09
N TYR A 520 9.72 0.97 -8.57
CA TYR A 520 9.40 -0.44 -8.38
C TYR A 520 10.65 -1.22 -7.95
N PHE A 521 10.41 -2.36 -7.31
CA PHE A 521 11.49 -3.30 -7.01
C PHE A 521 11.74 -4.15 -8.26
N ASP A 522 12.89 -3.96 -8.87
CA ASP A 522 13.32 -4.73 -10.02
C ASP A 522 13.97 -6.05 -9.55
N GLU A 523 13.23 -7.14 -9.69
CA GLU A 523 13.70 -8.47 -9.32
C GLU A 523 14.92 -8.93 -10.13
N SER A 524 15.12 -8.40 -11.33
CA SER A 524 16.25 -8.75 -12.18
C SER A 524 17.56 -8.17 -11.68
N THR A 525 17.52 -6.99 -11.09
CA THR A 525 18.66 -6.25 -10.54
C THR A 525 18.74 -6.29 -9.01
N GLN A 526 17.70 -6.84 -8.34
CA GLN A 526 17.57 -6.87 -6.88
C GLN A 526 17.69 -5.47 -6.24
N ALA A 527 17.17 -4.44 -6.93
CA ALA A 527 17.24 -3.04 -6.49
C ALA A 527 15.93 -2.32 -6.76
N TYR A 528 15.66 -1.29 -5.96
CA TYR A 528 14.59 -0.34 -6.28
C TYR A 528 15.05 0.55 -7.42
N SER A 529 14.28 0.56 -8.49
CA SER A 529 14.57 1.28 -9.70
C SER A 529 13.41 2.18 -10.09
N VAL A 530 13.71 3.31 -10.69
CA VAL A 530 12.78 4.12 -11.46
C VAL A 530 13.16 4.02 -12.93
N GLN A 531 12.20 3.83 -13.81
CA GLN A 531 12.45 3.91 -15.24
C GLN A 531 12.14 5.32 -15.73
N ILE A 532 13.08 5.90 -16.46
CA ILE A 532 12.89 7.18 -17.16
C ILE A 532 12.95 6.90 -18.65
N SER A 533 11.95 7.36 -19.35
CA SER A 533 11.83 7.21 -20.80
C SER A 533 11.93 8.57 -21.49
N VAL A 534 12.71 8.64 -22.56
CA VAL A 534 12.80 9.86 -23.40
C VAL A 534 12.58 9.52 -24.87
N PRO A 535 11.94 10.42 -25.63
CA PRO A 535 11.74 10.19 -27.05
C PRO A 535 13.07 10.24 -27.79
N VAL A 536 13.25 9.32 -28.74
CA VAL A 536 14.32 9.37 -29.75
C VAL A 536 13.79 10.11 -30.96
N LYS A 537 14.40 11.24 -31.27
CA LYS A 537 13.97 12.11 -32.38
C LYS A 537 14.92 12.04 -33.56
N ASP A 538 14.35 12.07 -34.77
CA ASP A 538 15.04 12.27 -36.02
C ASP A 538 14.49 13.56 -36.65
N ASN A 539 15.26 14.65 -36.60
CA ASN A 539 14.76 16.02 -36.72
C ASN A 539 13.68 16.28 -35.65
N GLU A 540 12.47 16.68 -36.03
CA GLU A 540 11.37 16.92 -35.08
C GLU A 540 10.45 15.70 -34.88
N GLU A 541 10.65 14.61 -35.65
CA GLU A 541 9.81 13.42 -35.59
C GLU A 541 10.29 12.48 -34.48
N THR A 542 9.40 12.04 -33.61
CA THR A 542 9.68 10.96 -32.63
C THR A 542 9.65 9.62 -33.37
N ILE A 543 10.79 8.97 -33.46
CA ILE A 543 10.98 7.71 -34.19
C ILE A 543 11.07 6.47 -33.26
N GLY A 544 11.19 6.66 -31.95
CA GLY A 544 11.31 5.59 -30.98
C GLY A 544 11.45 6.13 -29.55
N VAL A 545 11.74 5.25 -28.61
CA VAL A 545 11.87 5.55 -27.17
C VAL A 545 13.13 4.92 -26.62
N LEU A 546 13.88 5.69 -25.83
CA LEU A 546 15.01 5.19 -25.02
C LEU A 546 14.58 5.16 -23.55
N VAL A 547 14.71 4.00 -22.91
CA VAL A 547 14.39 3.79 -21.50
C VAL A 547 15.66 3.49 -20.70
N LEU A 548 15.77 4.09 -19.53
CA LEU A 548 16.86 3.88 -18.58
C LEU A 548 16.31 3.54 -17.20
N GLY A 549 16.69 2.39 -16.65
CA GLY A 549 16.46 2.05 -15.25
C GLY A 549 17.53 2.68 -14.36
N ILE A 550 17.12 3.37 -13.31
CA ILE A 550 18.01 4.09 -12.38
C ILE A 550 17.69 3.65 -10.96
N ARG A 551 18.74 3.26 -10.21
CA ARG A 551 18.66 2.96 -8.78
C ARG A 551 19.19 4.12 -7.94
N ASN A 552 18.79 4.19 -6.68
CA ASN A 552 19.29 5.15 -5.69
C ASN A 552 19.15 6.61 -6.16
N ILE A 553 17.99 6.96 -6.71
CA ILE A 553 17.67 8.33 -7.10
C ILE A 553 17.63 9.30 -5.90
N ILE A 554 17.55 8.75 -4.72
CA ILE A 554 17.45 9.45 -3.44
C ILE A 554 18.82 9.60 -2.80
#